data_00e109fc1713f4b536f21f4c28c0d151
#
_entry.id   00e109fc1713f4b536f21f4c28c0d151
#
_cell.length_a   1.000
_cell.length_b   1.000
_cell.length_c   1.000
_cell.angle_alpha   90.00
_cell.angle_beta   90.00
_cell.angle_gamma   90.00
#
_symmetry.space_group_name_H-M   'P 1'
#
loop_
_entity.id
_entity.type
_entity.pdbx_description
1 polymer ?
#
loop_
_entity_poly.entity_id
_entity_poly.type
_entity_poly.pdbx_seq_one_letter_code
_entity_poly.pdbx_strand_id
1 'polypeptide(L)'
;MPTSNGLRVLVAEDNPINQRVAVAMLRALGHQGVVVSDGEKALRALSQLPFDVVLMDVTMPNCDGMAALAELQERKRQGVRIPPVIMVTAHDLPGDREHFLGAGADGYVAKPMNVAALTAELRRVLGQ
;
A
#
# COMPACT_ATOMS: atom_id res chain seq x y z
N MET A 1 18.05 19.57 1.33
CA MET A 1 17.28 19.23 1.34
C MET A 1 16.77 18.52 1.19
N PRO A 2 16.54 18.54 1.23
CA PRO A 2 15.90 17.58 1.11
C PRO A 2 15.08 17.21 0.45
N THR A 3 15.28 16.54 -0.15
CA THR A 3 14.19 16.22 -0.75
C THR A 3 13.32 15.53 0.10
N SER A 4 12.83 16.25 0.86
CA SER A 4 11.87 15.83 1.73
C SER A 4 10.67 15.23 1.14
N ASN A 5 10.54 15.20 -0.16
CA ASN A 5 9.36 14.67 -0.78
C ASN A 5 9.45 13.21 -1.11
N GLY A 6 10.61 12.62 -1.03
CA GLY A 6 10.80 11.23 -1.38
C GLY A 6 10.27 10.29 -0.32
N LEU A 7 9.18 9.61 -0.61
CA LEU A 7 8.64 8.58 0.27
C LEU A 7 9.22 7.23 -0.08
N ARG A 8 9.37 6.39 0.92
CA ARG A 8 9.74 4.99 0.72
C ARG A 8 8.46 4.17 0.81
N VAL A 9 8.04 3.62 -0.31
CA VAL A 9 6.74 2.95 -0.44
C VAL A 9 6.96 1.46 -0.64
N LEU A 10 6.32 0.64 0.18
CA LEU A 10 6.29 -0.80 -0.04
C LEU A 10 5.13 -1.12 -0.96
N VAL A 11 5.40 -1.84 -2.05
CA VAL A 11 4.38 -2.23 -3.02
C VAL A 11 4.24 -3.74 -2.97
N ALA A 12 3.11 -4.23 -2.48
CA ALA A 12 2.80 -5.66 -2.46
C ALA A 12 1.88 -5.96 -3.64
N GLU A 13 2.40 -6.64 -4.64
CA GLU A 13 1.72 -6.90 -5.90
C GLU A 13 2.36 -8.12 -6.55
N ASP A 14 1.56 -9.11 -6.92
CA ASP A 14 2.09 -10.35 -7.48
C ASP A 14 2.34 -10.30 -8.99
N ASN A 15 1.70 -9.40 -9.71
CA ASN A 15 1.81 -9.33 -11.16
C ASN A 15 3.00 -8.45 -11.57
N PRO A 16 3.97 -8.98 -12.35
CA PRO A 16 5.17 -8.20 -12.70
C PRO A 16 4.87 -6.92 -13.49
N ILE A 17 3.84 -6.94 -14.34
CA ILE A 17 3.48 -5.75 -15.11
C ILE A 17 2.96 -4.67 -14.17
N ASN A 18 2.07 -5.04 -13.25
CA ASN A 18 1.53 -4.10 -12.29
C ASN A 18 2.61 -3.58 -11.34
N GLN A 19 3.59 -4.42 -10.99
CA GLN A 19 4.73 -3.99 -10.20
C GLN A 19 5.49 -2.87 -10.90
N ARG A 20 5.75 -3.02 -12.19
CA ARG A 20 6.47 -2.01 -12.96
C ARG A 20 5.68 -0.71 -13.07
N VAL A 21 4.37 -0.83 -13.27
CA VAL A 21 3.50 0.35 -13.36
C VAL A 21 3.54 1.13 -12.05
N ALA A 22 3.41 0.44 -10.93
CA ALA A 22 3.43 1.09 -9.62
C ALA A 22 4.77 1.78 -9.36
N VAL A 23 5.88 1.10 -9.63
CA VAL A 23 7.20 1.67 -9.42
C VAL A 23 7.43 2.89 -10.32
N ALA A 24 6.99 2.80 -11.58
CA ALA A 24 7.14 3.92 -12.51
C ALA A 24 6.35 5.15 -12.05
N MET A 25 5.13 4.94 -11.57
CA MET A 25 4.31 6.04 -11.06
C MET A 25 4.94 6.68 -9.83
N LEU A 26 5.41 5.86 -8.90
CA LEU A 26 6.05 6.38 -7.70
C LEU A 26 7.31 7.16 -8.02
N ARG A 27 8.12 6.65 -8.94
CA ARG A 27 9.34 7.33 -9.36
C ARG A 27 9.01 8.66 -10.03
N ALA A 28 7.98 8.70 -10.85
CA ALA A 28 7.55 9.94 -11.49
C ALA A 28 7.12 10.99 -10.46
N LEU A 29 6.64 10.54 -9.31
CA LEU A 29 6.22 11.42 -8.21
C LEU A 29 7.37 11.74 -7.25
N GLY A 30 8.58 11.23 -7.52
CA GLY A 30 9.73 11.48 -6.68
C GLY A 30 9.88 10.51 -5.51
N HIS A 31 9.16 9.39 -5.53
CA HIS A 31 9.20 8.40 -4.46
C HIS A 31 9.94 7.15 -4.87
N GLN A 32 10.34 6.34 -3.89
CA GLN A 32 11.01 5.08 -4.11
C GLN A 32 10.04 3.92 -3.82
N GLY A 33 9.91 3.01 -4.78
CA GLY A 33 9.08 1.83 -4.60
C GLY A 33 9.93 0.59 -4.36
N VAL A 34 9.58 -0.17 -3.33
CA VAL A 34 10.18 -1.48 -3.05
C VAL A 34 9.09 -2.51 -3.24
N VAL A 35 9.31 -3.49 -4.09
CA VAL A 35 8.27 -4.43 -4.51
C VAL A 35 8.43 -5.78 -3.82
N VAL A 36 7.33 -6.32 -3.32
CA VAL A 36 7.24 -7.70 -2.86
C VAL A 36 6.06 -8.36 -3.56
N SER A 37 6.05 -9.68 -3.65
CA SER A 37 5.12 -10.39 -4.51
C SER A 37 3.92 -11.01 -3.79
N ASP A 38 3.86 -10.93 -2.46
CA ASP A 38 2.71 -11.41 -1.71
C ASP A 38 2.65 -10.77 -0.32
N GLY A 39 1.55 -11.04 0.39
CA GLY A 39 1.33 -10.44 1.70
C GLY A 39 2.30 -10.91 2.77
N GLU A 40 2.74 -12.16 2.69
CA GLU A 40 3.70 -12.69 3.65
C GLU A 40 5.03 -11.96 3.55
N LYS A 41 5.50 -11.74 2.31
CA LYS A 41 6.72 -10.99 2.07
C LYS A 41 6.58 -9.54 2.50
N ALA A 42 5.38 -8.97 2.32
CA ALA A 42 5.10 -7.61 2.79
C ALA A 42 5.22 -7.52 4.30
N LEU A 43 4.63 -8.47 5.03
CA LEU A 43 4.71 -8.49 6.48
C LEU A 43 6.16 -8.61 6.95
N ARG A 44 6.95 -9.44 6.28
CA ARG A 44 8.35 -9.60 6.61
C ARG A 44 9.15 -8.32 6.35
N ALA A 45 8.91 -7.68 5.21
CA ALA A 45 9.60 -6.44 4.87
C ALA A 45 9.30 -5.34 5.89
N LEU A 46 8.03 -5.25 6.31
CA LEU A 46 7.62 -4.24 7.28
C LEU A 46 8.23 -4.46 8.67
N SER A 47 8.58 -5.71 8.99
CA SER A 47 9.22 -5.99 10.26
C SER A 47 10.73 -5.70 10.23
N GLN A 48 11.31 -5.54 9.05
CA GLN A 48 12.76 -5.41 8.91
C GLN A 48 13.21 -4.03 8.44
N LEU A 49 12.39 -3.32 7.68
CA LEU A 49 12.77 -2.07 7.05
C LEU A 49 11.74 -0.98 7.31
N PRO A 50 12.17 0.28 7.38
CA PRO A 50 11.23 1.39 7.54
C PRO A 50 10.59 1.74 6.20
N PHE A 51 9.28 2.00 6.23
CA PHE A 51 8.52 2.49 5.08
C PHE A 51 7.61 3.62 5.54
N ASP A 52 7.29 4.49 4.59
CA ASP A 52 6.40 5.63 4.87
C ASP A 52 4.95 5.28 4.60
N VAL A 53 4.70 4.37 3.66
CA VAL A 53 3.35 3.96 3.29
C VAL A 53 3.42 2.63 2.55
N VAL A 54 2.32 1.88 2.58
CA VAL A 54 2.21 0.58 1.91
C VAL A 54 1.10 0.65 0.87
N LEU A 55 1.40 0.20 -0.35
CA LEU A 55 0.38 -0.08 -1.36
C LEU A 55 0.20 -1.59 -1.39
N MET A 56 -0.98 -2.06 -0.99
CA MET A 56 -1.24 -3.49 -0.80
C MET A 56 -2.35 -3.95 -1.74
N ASP A 57 -2.01 -4.81 -2.69
CA ASP A 57 -3.02 -5.43 -3.56
C ASP A 57 -3.93 -6.32 -2.72
N VAL A 58 -5.22 -6.25 -2.98
CA VAL A 58 -6.20 -7.08 -2.27
C VAL A 58 -6.00 -8.56 -2.61
N THR A 59 -5.75 -8.86 -3.89
CA THR A 59 -5.67 -10.24 -4.36
C THR A 59 -4.23 -10.64 -4.65
N MET A 60 -3.68 -11.56 -3.85
CA MET A 60 -2.33 -12.08 -4.02
C MET A 60 -2.30 -13.54 -3.55
N PRO A 61 -1.36 -14.36 -4.05
CA PRO A 61 -1.22 -15.73 -3.57
C PRO A 61 -0.64 -15.76 -2.15
N ASN A 62 -0.71 -16.90 -1.51
CA ASN A 62 -0.22 -17.19 -0.16
C ASN A 62 -0.96 -16.40 0.90
N CYS A 63 -0.62 -15.15 1.06
CA CYS A 63 -1.30 -14.27 2.01
C CYS A 63 -1.83 -13.08 1.21
N ASP A 64 -3.15 -12.97 1.08
CA ASP A 64 -3.74 -11.87 0.32
C ASP A 64 -3.71 -10.57 1.13
N GLY A 65 -4.09 -9.47 0.45
CA GLY A 65 -4.00 -8.15 1.07
C GLY A 65 -4.86 -7.99 2.30
N MET A 66 -6.04 -8.61 2.33
CA MET A 66 -6.92 -8.48 3.50
C MET A 66 -6.35 -9.25 4.70
N ALA A 67 -5.77 -10.43 4.46
CA ALA A 67 -5.13 -11.19 5.53
C ALA A 67 -3.91 -10.45 6.08
N ALA A 68 -3.11 -9.86 5.18
CA ALA A 68 -1.96 -9.07 5.60
C ALA A 68 -2.40 -7.85 6.41
N LEU A 69 -3.45 -7.17 5.97
CA LEU A 69 -3.99 -6.02 6.68
C LEU A 69 -4.43 -6.41 8.10
N ALA A 70 -5.12 -7.54 8.23
CA ALA A 70 -5.58 -8.01 9.55
C ALA A 70 -4.38 -8.25 10.48
N GLU A 71 -3.32 -8.85 9.96
CA GLU A 71 -2.12 -9.09 10.75
C GLU A 71 -1.46 -7.77 11.16
N LEU A 72 -1.41 -6.79 10.26
CA LEU A 72 -0.85 -5.49 10.59
C LEU A 72 -1.66 -4.77 11.66
N GLN A 73 -2.98 -4.90 11.62
CA GLN A 73 -3.83 -4.32 12.66
C GLN A 73 -3.56 -4.98 14.00
N GLU A 74 -3.32 -6.29 14.02
CA GLU A 74 -2.99 -6.99 15.24
C GLU A 74 -1.65 -6.52 15.81
N ARG A 75 -0.64 -6.37 14.96
CA ARG A 75 0.66 -5.84 15.39
C ARG A 75 0.53 -4.43 15.96
N LYS A 76 -0.31 -3.61 15.35
CA LYS A 76 -0.56 -2.25 15.80
C LYS A 76 -1.18 -2.27 17.20
N ARG A 77 -2.11 -3.17 17.46
CA ARG A 77 -2.70 -3.32 18.79
C ARG A 77 -1.66 -3.74 19.83
N GLN A 78 -0.61 -4.45 19.40
CA GLN A 78 0.47 -4.87 20.28
C GLN A 78 1.54 -3.79 20.46
N GLY A 79 1.33 -2.62 19.89
CA GLY A 79 2.27 -1.51 20.05
C GLY A 79 3.30 -1.38 18.97
N VAL A 80 3.25 -2.21 17.93
CA VAL A 80 4.18 -2.12 16.81
C VAL A 80 3.77 -0.95 15.91
N ARG A 81 4.74 -0.15 15.51
CA ARG A 81 4.48 0.98 14.62
C ARG A 81 4.30 0.47 13.19
N ILE A 82 3.13 0.74 12.63
CA ILE A 82 2.76 0.30 11.28
C ILE A 82 2.55 1.54 10.40
N PRO A 83 3.18 1.62 9.22
CA PRO A 83 2.90 2.73 8.31
C PRO A 83 1.49 2.65 7.77
N PRO A 84 0.94 3.76 7.26
CA PRO A 84 -0.38 3.75 6.63
C PRO A 84 -0.44 2.75 5.48
N VAL A 85 -1.59 2.11 5.32
CA VAL A 85 -1.82 1.10 4.28
C VAL A 85 -2.91 1.58 3.33
N ILE A 86 -2.58 1.63 2.04
CA ILE A 86 -3.54 1.92 0.97
C ILE A 86 -3.79 0.62 0.23
N MET A 87 -5.04 0.16 0.22
CA MET A 87 -5.40 -1.05 -0.51
C MET A 87 -5.52 -0.74 -2.00
N VAL A 88 -5.09 -1.67 -2.85
CA VAL A 88 -5.20 -1.54 -4.30
C VAL A 88 -6.13 -2.64 -4.78
N THR A 89 -7.20 -2.27 -5.46
CA THR A 89 -8.26 -3.23 -5.80
C THR A 89 -8.72 -3.08 -7.25
N ALA A 90 -9.01 -4.21 -7.88
CA ALA A 90 -9.62 -4.22 -9.21
C ALA A 90 -11.12 -3.97 -9.14
N HIS A 91 -11.70 -3.99 -7.95
CA HIS A 91 -13.13 -3.78 -7.77
C HIS A 91 -13.37 -2.41 -7.17
N ASP A 92 -14.27 -1.65 -7.78
CA ASP A 92 -14.63 -0.34 -7.29
C ASP A 92 -16.15 -0.30 -7.19
N LEU A 93 -16.69 -1.15 -6.31
CA LEU A 93 -18.12 -1.28 -6.11
C LEU A 93 -18.58 -0.43 -4.94
N PRO A 94 -19.85 -0.01 -4.91
CA PRO A 94 -20.37 0.68 -3.74
C PRO A 94 -20.16 -0.17 -2.49
N GLY A 95 -19.65 0.46 -1.44
CA GLY A 95 -19.37 -0.23 -0.20
C GLY A 95 -17.96 -0.74 -0.04
N ASP A 96 -17.18 -0.83 -1.12
CA ASP A 96 -15.80 -1.32 -1.02
C ASP A 96 -14.95 -0.42 -0.16
N ARG A 97 -15.11 0.90 -0.33
CA ARG A 97 -14.35 1.86 0.46
C ARG A 97 -14.58 1.66 1.96
N GLU A 98 -15.86 1.54 2.35
CA GLU A 98 -16.21 1.33 3.75
C GLU A 98 -15.69 0.01 4.25
N HIS A 99 -15.72 -1.02 3.42
CA HIS A 99 -15.20 -2.34 3.78
C HIS A 99 -13.70 -2.28 4.10
N PHE A 100 -12.91 -1.66 3.22
CA PHE A 100 -11.47 -1.58 3.44
C PHE A 100 -11.13 -0.69 4.63
N LEU A 101 -11.77 0.46 4.74
CA LEU A 101 -11.51 1.36 5.85
C LEU A 101 -11.96 0.72 7.18
N GLY A 102 -13.07 0.02 7.16
CA GLY A 102 -13.55 -0.71 8.35
C GLY A 102 -12.61 -1.82 8.77
N ALA A 103 -11.86 -2.40 7.83
CA ALA A 103 -10.88 -3.43 8.13
C ALA A 103 -9.54 -2.84 8.62
N GLY A 104 -9.41 -1.52 8.61
CA GLY A 104 -8.23 -0.86 9.14
C GLY A 104 -7.33 -0.21 8.09
N ALA A 105 -7.69 -0.28 6.81
CA ALA A 105 -6.92 0.41 5.78
C ALA A 105 -7.08 1.92 5.93
N ASP A 106 -6.04 2.64 5.59
CA ASP A 106 -6.05 4.11 5.66
C ASP A 106 -6.61 4.73 4.38
N GLY A 107 -6.58 3.97 3.27
CA GLY A 107 -7.12 4.43 2.01
C GLY A 107 -7.23 3.30 1.02
N TYR A 108 -7.71 3.61 -0.19
CA TYR A 108 -7.68 2.63 -1.27
C TYR A 108 -7.62 3.32 -2.63
N VAL A 109 -7.13 2.58 -3.62
CA VAL A 109 -7.02 3.04 -5.00
C VAL A 109 -7.53 1.93 -5.90
N ALA A 110 -8.36 2.29 -6.89
CA ALA A 110 -8.89 1.32 -7.85
C ALA A 110 -7.89 1.06 -8.97
N LYS A 111 -7.88 -0.16 -9.50
CA LYS A 111 -7.11 -0.51 -10.69
C LYS A 111 -7.94 -0.22 -11.94
N PRO A 112 -7.30 0.18 -13.03
CA PRO A 112 -5.88 0.47 -13.14
C PRO A 112 -5.53 1.76 -12.42
N MET A 113 -4.42 1.75 -11.68
CA MET A 113 -3.98 2.93 -10.98
C MET A 113 -3.57 4.02 -11.98
N ASN A 114 -3.83 5.27 -11.61
CA ASN A 114 -3.31 6.40 -12.37
C ASN A 114 -2.64 7.38 -11.40
N VAL A 115 -1.79 8.24 -11.95
CA VAL A 115 -0.98 9.14 -11.15
C VAL A 115 -1.84 10.09 -10.32
N ALA A 116 -2.93 10.59 -10.91
CA ALA A 116 -3.80 11.54 -10.21
C ALA A 116 -4.48 10.91 -8.99
N ALA A 117 -5.04 9.70 -9.16
CA ALA A 117 -5.70 9.00 -8.06
C ALA A 117 -4.70 8.63 -6.97
N LEU A 118 -3.52 8.14 -7.37
CA LEU A 118 -2.48 7.77 -6.41
C LEU A 118 -2.00 9.00 -5.63
N THR A 119 -1.76 10.10 -6.33
CA THR A 119 -1.32 11.34 -5.69
C THR A 119 -2.35 11.83 -4.68
N ALA A 120 -3.62 11.84 -5.07
CA ALA A 120 -4.69 12.31 -4.20
C ALA A 120 -4.77 11.46 -2.93
N GLU A 121 -4.69 10.14 -3.09
CA GLU A 121 -4.82 9.25 -1.95
C GLU A 121 -3.59 9.33 -1.04
N LEU A 122 -2.39 9.45 -1.60
CA LEU A 122 -1.19 9.64 -0.80
C LEU A 122 -1.26 10.92 0.04
N ARG A 123 -1.74 12.02 -0.56
CA ARG A 123 -1.88 13.27 0.16
C ARG A 123 -2.91 13.15 1.29
N ARG A 124 -4.03 12.52 1.00
CA ARG A 124 -5.09 12.36 1.99
C ARG A 124 -4.62 11.50 3.18
N VAL A 125 -3.96 10.40 2.87
CA VAL A 125 -3.53 9.44 3.90
C VAL A 125 -2.37 9.98 4.73
N LEU A 126 -1.45 10.68 4.09
CA LEU A 126 -0.26 11.19 4.77
C LEU A 126 -0.40 12.62 5.27
N GLY A 127 -1.52 13.25 5.02
CA GLY A 127 -1.78 14.60 5.53
C GLY A 127 -1.01 15.69 4.80
N GLN A 128 -0.71 15.46 3.55
CA GLN A 128 0.07 16.43 2.76
C GLN A 128 -0.80 17.27 1.85
#